data_b74c3fc53825a02821c8452f05e5afb7
#
_entry.id   b74c3fc53825a02821c8452f05e5afb7
#
_cell.length_a   1.000
_cell.length_b   1.000
_cell.length_c   1.000
_cell.angle_alpha   90.00
_cell.angle_beta   90.00
_cell.angle_gamma   90.00
#
_symmetry.space_group_name_H-M   'P 1'
#
loop_
_entity.id
_entity.type
_entity.pdbx_description
1 polymer ?
#
loop_
_entity_poly.entity_id
_entity_poly.type
_entity_poly.pdbx_seq_one_letter_code
_entity_poly.pdbx_strand_id
1 'polypeptide(L)'
;MSGHVVFRDMRPEDVKVITFGEPGSLIDRVDRPDVVARVALYENRIVGYAVSWLAVVHRTRRFIDVEVHPDSRDHRIGTRLVCQIQQRVDRPLATKAIAGSDAESFILSLGGEVYASCPPFELSRRHFGRAVEVLEEVSLGPGGAISGATLAPGVLEMLWEQMYVWMHASWSPVDDSEAAHEALRQ
;
A
#
# COMPACT_ATOMS: atom_id res chain seq x y z
N MET A 1 3.09 -13.07 28.15
CA MET A 1 4.57 -13.07 27.92
C MET A 1 5.25 -12.48 29.15
N SER A 2 6.11 -13.23 29.83
CA SER A 2 6.83 -12.75 31.04
C SER A 2 8.26 -12.26 30.73
N GLY A 3 8.70 -12.29 29.49
CA GLY A 3 10.03 -11.90 29.04
C GLY A 3 10.07 -10.51 28.42
N HIS A 4 11.29 -10.03 28.14
CA HIS A 4 11.53 -8.73 27.54
C HIS A 4 11.53 -8.81 26.01
N VAL A 5 10.75 -7.94 25.33
CA VAL A 5 10.75 -7.81 23.87
C VAL A 5 11.85 -6.83 23.47
N VAL A 6 12.78 -7.27 22.64
CA VAL A 6 13.87 -6.46 22.07
C VAL A 6 13.46 -5.97 20.68
N PHE A 7 13.75 -4.70 20.37
CA PHE A 7 13.50 -4.10 19.06
C PHE A 7 14.81 -3.68 18.43
N ARG A 8 15.01 -4.04 17.17
CA ARG A 8 16.19 -3.64 16.40
C ARG A 8 15.85 -3.40 14.93
N ASP A 9 16.81 -2.88 14.17
CA ASP A 9 16.69 -2.80 12.72
C ASP A 9 16.57 -4.20 12.12
N MET A 10 15.71 -4.33 11.11
CA MET A 10 15.56 -5.54 10.33
C MET A 10 16.80 -5.71 9.43
N ARG A 11 17.24 -6.93 9.28
CA ARG A 11 18.33 -7.32 8.39
C ARG A 11 17.78 -8.19 7.25
N PRO A 12 18.44 -8.27 6.09
CA PRO A 12 17.98 -9.11 4.98
C PRO A 12 17.79 -10.58 5.36
N GLU A 13 18.66 -11.11 6.24
CA GLU A 13 18.55 -12.47 6.73
C GLU A 13 17.31 -12.73 7.59
N ASP A 14 16.77 -11.70 8.25
CA ASP A 14 15.56 -11.81 9.07
C ASP A 14 14.34 -12.21 8.24
N VAL A 15 14.25 -11.72 7.00
CA VAL A 15 13.12 -12.01 6.10
C VAL A 15 12.97 -13.51 5.86
N LYS A 16 14.09 -14.24 5.82
CA LYS A 16 14.11 -15.70 5.58
C LYS A 16 13.54 -16.53 6.71
N VAL A 17 13.49 -15.98 7.92
CA VAL A 17 13.01 -16.68 9.12
C VAL A 17 11.63 -16.21 9.59
N ILE A 18 11.06 -15.20 8.96
CA ILE A 18 9.69 -14.74 9.22
C ILE A 18 8.71 -15.73 8.58
N THR A 19 7.80 -16.28 9.38
CA THR A 19 6.83 -17.30 8.96
C THR A 19 5.37 -16.82 9.03
N PHE A 20 5.15 -15.53 9.25
CA PHE A 20 3.82 -14.92 9.38
C PHE A 20 3.74 -13.62 8.56
N GLY A 21 2.52 -13.17 8.28
CA GLY A 21 2.26 -12.04 7.38
C GLY A 21 2.62 -12.38 5.92
N GLU A 22 3.10 -11.39 5.18
CA GLU A 22 3.50 -11.51 3.78
C GLU A 22 5.02 -11.22 3.59
N PRO A 23 5.92 -12.06 4.11
CA PRO A 23 7.35 -11.80 4.07
C PRO A 23 7.91 -11.73 2.64
N GLY A 24 7.26 -12.37 1.66
CA GLY A 24 7.68 -12.30 0.26
C GLY A 24 7.76 -10.88 -0.29
N SER A 25 6.87 -10.00 0.15
CA SER A 25 6.87 -8.58 -0.23
C SER A 25 8.03 -7.76 0.36
N LEU A 26 8.73 -8.31 1.35
CA LEU A 26 9.84 -7.63 2.06
C LEU A 26 11.19 -7.85 1.37
N ILE A 27 11.37 -8.97 0.66
CA ILE A 27 12.66 -9.41 0.13
C ILE A 27 13.29 -8.33 -0.76
N ASP A 28 12.49 -7.72 -1.63
CA ASP A 28 12.96 -6.72 -2.58
C ASP A 28 13.03 -5.30 -1.98
N ARG A 29 12.59 -5.13 -0.74
CA ARG A 29 12.47 -3.81 -0.11
C ARG A 29 13.51 -3.55 0.97
N VAL A 30 13.85 -4.54 1.79
CA VAL A 30 14.63 -4.34 3.01
C VAL A 30 16.04 -3.76 2.76
N ASP A 31 16.64 -4.04 1.61
CA ASP A 31 17.97 -3.53 1.23
C ASP A 31 17.93 -2.13 0.57
N ARG A 32 16.75 -1.58 0.33
CA ARG A 32 16.64 -0.28 -0.31
C ARG A 32 16.98 0.85 0.66
N PRO A 33 17.73 1.88 0.23
CA PRO A 33 18.18 2.98 1.09
C PRO A 33 17.04 3.87 1.61
N ASP A 34 15.89 3.87 0.90
CA ASP A 34 14.70 4.62 1.29
C ASP A 34 13.79 3.87 2.26
N VAL A 35 14.13 2.63 2.62
CA VAL A 35 13.32 1.77 3.49
C VAL A 35 13.79 1.86 4.93
N VAL A 36 12.85 1.99 5.85
CA VAL A 36 13.06 1.87 7.29
C VAL A 36 12.32 0.63 7.77
N ALA A 37 13.05 -0.35 8.28
CA ALA A 37 12.49 -1.62 8.70
C ALA A 37 12.94 -2.00 10.12
N ARG A 38 12.01 -2.51 10.93
CA ARG A 38 12.22 -2.90 12.33
C ARG A 38 11.68 -4.29 12.60
N VAL A 39 12.33 -5.04 13.48
CA VAL A 39 11.84 -6.31 14.04
C VAL A 39 11.71 -6.23 15.55
N ALA A 40 10.74 -6.97 16.08
CA ALA A 40 10.56 -7.25 17.50
C ALA A 40 10.93 -8.71 17.76
N LEU A 41 11.79 -8.95 18.74
CA LEU A 41 12.25 -10.28 19.13
C LEU A 41 11.79 -10.59 20.54
N TYR A 42 11.29 -11.78 20.74
CA TYR A 42 11.03 -12.39 22.05
C TYR A 42 11.76 -13.74 22.12
N GLU A 43 12.62 -13.93 23.11
CA GLU A 43 13.45 -15.14 23.22
C GLU A 43 14.20 -15.48 21.92
N ASN A 44 14.81 -14.49 21.29
CA ASN A 44 15.52 -14.57 20.01
C ASN A 44 14.67 -14.99 18.78
N ARG A 45 13.35 -15.06 18.91
CA ARG A 45 12.43 -15.30 17.78
C ARG A 45 11.82 -13.99 17.33
N ILE A 46 11.70 -13.79 16.04
CA ILE A 46 10.98 -12.64 15.50
C ILE A 46 9.48 -12.86 15.75
N VAL A 47 8.87 -11.94 16.49
CA VAL A 47 7.44 -11.97 16.84
C VAL A 47 6.65 -10.79 16.25
N GLY A 48 7.32 -9.88 15.56
CA GLY A 48 6.69 -8.80 14.83
C GLY A 48 7.69 -8.05 13.98
N TYR A 49 7.18 -7.38 12.94
CA TYR A 49 7.98 -6.48 12.10
C TYR A 49 7.16 -5.28 11.65
N ALA A 50 7.86 -4.23 11.27
CA ALA A 50 7.30 -3.10 10.54
C ALA A 50 8.29 -2.65 9.48
N VAL A 51 7.77 -2.34 8.29
CA VAL A 51 8.55 -1.84 7.14
C VAL A 51 7.87 -0.63 6.55
N SER A 52 8.62 0.44 6.35
CA SER A 52 8.13 1.68 5.75
C SER A 52 8.98 2.09 4.56
N TRP A 53 8.33 2.49 3.46
CA TRP A 53 8.97 2.89 2.22
C TRP A 53 8.27 4.09 1.59
N LEU A 54 8.99 4.80 0.70
CA LEU A 54 8.41 5.80 -0.18
C LEU A 54 7.95 5.13 -1.48
N ALA A 55 6.69 5.37 -1.86
CA ALA A 55 6.27 5.04 -3.21
C ALA A 55 6.86 6.05 -4.20
N VAL A 56 7.27 5.59 -5.38
CA VAL A 56 7.82 6.47 -6.42
C VAL A 56 6.78 7.50 -6.85
N VAL A 57 5.53 7.06 -6.95
CA VAL A 57 4.40 7.87 -7.44
C VAL A 57 3.84 8.82 -6.38
N HIS A 58 3.80 8.42 -5.12
CA HIS A 58 3.17 9.17 -4.02
C HIS A 58 4.19 9.51 -2.93
N ARG A 59 4.88 10.62 -3.07
CA ARG A 59 5.96 11.02 -2.16
C ARG A 59 5.53 11.87 -0.96
N THR A 60 4.27 12.24 -0.87
CA THR A 60 3.74 13.04 0.26
C THR A 60 3.61 12.23 1.55
N ARG A 61 3.57 10.89 1.46
CA ARG A 61 3.44 9.95 2.56
C ARG A 61 4.40 8.78 2.40
N ARG A 62 4.71 8.12 3.51
CA ARG A 62 5.40 6.83 3.49
C ARG A 62 4.39 5.72 3.73
N PHE A 63 4.44 4.68 2.94
CA PHE A 63 3.67 3.48 3.23
C PHE A 63 4.30 2.71 4.38
N ILE A 64 3.47 2.00 5.15
CA ILE A 64 3.92 1.14 6.23
C ILE A 64 3.12 -0.16 6.24
N ASP A 65 3.82 -1.28 6.36
CA ASP A 65 3.25 -2.58 6.72
C ASP A 65 3.72 -2.96 8.11
N VAL A 66 2.81 -3.47 8.94
CA VAL A 66 3.08 -3.91 10.31
C VAL A 66 2.43 -5.24 10.54
N GLU A 67 3.22 -6.22 10.94
CA GLU A 67 2.74 -7.55 11.29
C GLU A 67 3.24 -7.99 12.66
N VAL A 68 2.36 -8.63 13.41
CA VAL A 68 2.66 -9.24 14.70
C VAL A 68 2.17 -10.68 14.68
N HIS A 69 3.05 -11.61 15.07
CA HIS A 69 2.70 -13.03 15.19
C HIS A 69 1.43 -13.19 16.03
N PRO A 70 0.44 -14.00 15.60
CA PRO A 70 -0.85 -14.12 16.29
C PRO A 70 -0.72 -14.34 17.81
N ASP A 71 0.16 -15.24 18.24
CA ASP A 71 0.36 -15.56 19.66
C ASP A 71 1.05 -14.42 20.46
N SER A 72 1.48 -13.36 19.79
CA SER A 72 2.18 -12.22 20.39
C SER A 72 1.39 -10.91 20.25
N ARG A 73 0.15 -10.97 19.77
CA ARG A 73 -0.76 -9.83 19.73
C ARG A 73 -1.15 -9.38 21.14
N ASP A 74 -1.74 -8.21 21.24
CA ASP A 74 -2.21 -7.60 22.50
C ASP A 74 -1.12 -7.27 23.55
N HIS A 75 0.17 -7.37 23.15
CA HIS A 75 1.33 -7.00 23.96
C HIS A 75 1.96 -5.66 23.55
N ARG A 76 1.22 -4.81 22.83
CA ARG A 76 1.65 -3.49 22.31
C ARG A 76 2.88 -3.55 21.40
N ILE A 77 3.20 -4.70 20.82
CA ILE A 77 4.36 -4.88 19.92
C ILE A 77 4.14 -4.04 18.65
N GLY A 78 2.97 -4.14 18.01
CA GLY A 78 2.61 -3.36 16.83
C GLY A 78 2.70 -1.85 17.10
N THR A 79 2.12 -1.36 18.19
CA THR A 79 2.19 0.04 18.61
C THR A 79 3.64 0.53 18.72
N ARG A 80 4.50 -0.24 19.38
CA ARG A 80 5.91 0.12 19.56
C ARG A 80 6.67 0.11 18.24
N LEU A 81 6.38 -0.84 17.34
CA LEU A 81 6.97 -0.89 16.00
C LEU A 81 6.59 0.37 15.19
N VAL A 82 5.30 0.73 15.14
CA VAL A 82 4.83 1.96 14.45
C VAL A 82 5.50 3.19 15.03
N CYS A 83 5.52 3.36 16.35
CA CYS A 83 6.17 4.51 16.99
C CYS A 83 7.66 4.59 16.64
N GLN A 84 8.38 3.47 16.60
CA GLN A 84 9.81 3.47 16.25
C GLN A 84 10.07 3.79 14.78
N ILE A 85 9.17 3.38 13.86
CA ILE A 85 9.22 3.81 12.46
C ILE A 85 8.96 5.31 12.38
N GLN A 86 7.88 5.80 13.01
CA GLN A 86 7.48 7.20 12.94
C GLN A 86 8.57 8.16 13.45
N GLN A 87 9.33 7.77 14.46
CA GLN A 87 10.46 8.55 14.98
C GLN A 87 11.65 8.66 14.02
N ARG A 88 11.70 7.86 12.96
CA ARG A 88 12.81 7.76 12.00
C ARG A 88 12.49 8.28 10.62
N VAL A 89 11.24 8.65 10.40
CA VAL A 89 10.77 9.12 9.09
C VAL A 89 10.27 10.55 9.21
N ASP A 90 10.37 11.27 8.12
CA ASP A 90 10.07 12.70 8.02
C ASP A 90 8.65 13.00 7.49
N ARG A 91 7.88 11.97 7.16
CA ARG A 91 6.58 12.10 6.50
C ARG A 91 5.51 11.31 7.23
N PRO A 92 4.22 11.68 7.07
CA PRO A 92 3.11 10.92 7.60
C PRO A 92 3.13 9.49 7.07
N LEU A 93 2.78 8.54 7.94
CA LEU A 93 2.62 7.13 7.57
C LEU A 93 1.24 6.91 6.97
N ALA A 94 1.15 6.03 5.98
CA ALA A 94 -0.08 5.60 5.35
C ALA A 94 -0.09 4.07 5.20
N THR A 95 -1.24 3.47 5.35
CA THR A 95 -1.44 2.03 5.13
C THR A 95 -2.84 1.77 4.63
N LYS A 96 -3.12 0.53 4.25
CA LYS A 96 -4.45 0.07 3.83
C LYS A 96 -4.97 -0.94 4.84
N ALA A 97 -6.26 -0.88 5.13
CA ALA A 97 -6.95 -1.87 5.94
C ALA A 97 -8.32 -2.15 5.36
N ILE A 98 -8.84 -3.35 5.62
CA ILE A 98 -10.22 -3.69 5.30
C ILE A 98 -11.12 -3.03 6.33
N ALA A 99 -12.15 -2.32 5.88
CA ALA A 99 -13.11 -1.67 6.77
C ALA A 99 -13.77 -2.69 7.72
N GLY A 100 -13.87 -2.36 8.99
CA GLY A 100 -14.39 -3.22 10.06
C GLY A 100 -13.41 -4.30 10.56
N SER A 101 -12.16 -4.33 10.06
CA SER A 101 -11.16 -5.30 10.49
C SER A 101 -10.42 -4.89 11.77
N ASP A 102 -9.75 -5.86 12.40
CA ASP A 102 -8.84 -5.60 13.53
C ASP A 102 -7.69 -4.65 13.13
N ALA A 103 -7.24 -4.71 11.88
CA ALA A 103 -6.22 -3.83 11.35
C ALA A 103 -6.69 -2.37 11.31
N GLU A 104 -7.92 -2.11 10.85
CA GLU A 104 -8.50 -0.76 10.90
C GLU A 104 -8.61 -0.27 12.35
N SER A 105 -9.18 -1.10 13.23
CA SER A 105 -9.32 -0.79 14.66
C SER A 105 -7.96 -0.46 15.31
N PHE A 106 -6.92 -1.20 14.97
CA PHE A 106 -5.56 -0.94 15.42
C PHE A 106 -5.05 0.42 14.94
N ILE A 107 -5.21 0.74 13.64
CA ILE A 107 -4.75 2.02 13.05
C ILE A 107 -5.48 3.20 13.72
N LEU A 108 -6.80 3.10 13.87
CA LEU A 108 -7.62 4.13 14.54
C LEU A 108 -7.21 4.31 16.00
N SER A 109 -6.84 3.25 16.72
CA SER A 109 -6.35 3.32 18.10
C SER A 109 -5.02 4.07 18.24
N LEU A 110 -4.26 4.19 17.16
CA LEU A 110 -3.01 4.96 17.09
C LEU A 110 -3.24 6.43 16.69
N GLY A 111 -4.49 6.86 16.53
CA GLY A 111 -4.85 8.19 16.03
C GLY A 111 -4.80 8.32 14.50
N GLY A 112 -4.86 7.19 13.80
CA GLY A 112 -4.98 7.18 12.33
C GLY A 112 -6.32 7.73 11.87
N GLU A 113 -6.34 8.34 10.68
CA GLU A 113 -7.53 8.87 10.05
C GLU A 113 -7.76 8.21 8.68
N VAL A 114 -9.02 7.93 8.37
CA VAL A 114 -9.40 7.43 7.04
C VAL A 114 -9.43 8.61 6.08
N TYR A 115 -8.49 8.66 5.14
CA TYR A 115 -8.42 9.73 4.13
C TYR A 115 -8.97 9.33 2.75
N ALA A 116 -9.12 8.02 2.51
CA ALA A 116 -9.76 7.50 1.30
C ALA A 116 -10.44 6.16 1.60
N SER A 117 -11.56 5.90 0.96
CA SER A 117 -12.26 4.63 1.03
C SER A 117 -12.56 4.13 -0.38
N CYS A 118 -12.16 2.89 -0.67
CA CYS A 118 -12.47 2.20 -1.91
C CYS A 118 -13.42 1.04 -1.57
N PRO A 119 -14.73 1.24 -1.65
CA PRO A 119 -15.66 0.15 -1.38
C PRO A 119 -15.48 -0.95 -2.43
N PRO A 120 -15.45 -2.23 -2.03
CA PRO A 120 -15.48 -3.31 -2.99
C PRO A 120 -16.80 -3.26 -3.78
N PHE A 121 -16.73 -3.54 -5.06
CA PHE A 121 -17.93 -3.74 -5.86
C PHE A 121 -17.81 -5.04 -6.64
N GLU A 122 -18.93 -5.72 -6.77
CA GLU A 122 -19.06 -6.93 -7.56
C GLU A 122 -19.87 -6.63 -8.82
N LEU A 123 -19.30 -6.91 -9.98
CA LEU A 123 -20.00 -6.88 -11.25
C LEU A 123 -20.50 -8.29 -11.56
N SER A 124 -21.79 -8.55 -11.28
CA SER A 124 -22.42 -9.77 -11.75
C SER A 124 -22.55 -9.75 -13.29
N ARG A 125 -22.63 -10.94 -13.91
CA ARG A 125 -22.82 -11.08 -15.37
C ARG A 125 -23.98 -10.23 -15.91
N ARG A 126 -25.04 -10.07 -15.11
CA ARG A 126 -26.20 -9.21 -15.40
C ARG A 126 -25.84 -7.74 -15.44
N HIS A 127 -25.00 -7.27 -14.52
CA HIS A 127 -24.57 -5.88 -14.47
C HIS A 127 -23.57 -5.55 -15.59
N PHE A 128 -22.77 -6.53 -16.00
CA PHE A 128 -21.84 -6.37 -17.11
C PHE A 128 -22.57 -6.12 -18.43
N GLY A 129 -23.66 -6.88 -18.71
CA GLY A 129 -24.51 -6.61 -19.87
C GLY A 129 -25.04 -5.19 -19.91
N ARG A 130 -25.56 -4.69 -18.77
CA ARG A 130 -26.07 -3.33 -18.67
C ARG A 130 -24.96 -2.26 -18.80
N ALA A 131 -23.75 -2.54 -18.30
CA ALA A 131 -22.62 -1.63 -18.49
C ALA A 131 -22.23 -1.49 -19.96
N VAL A 132 -22.29 -2.58 -20.72
CA VAL A 132 -22.07 -2.55 -22.19
C VAL A 132 -23.16 -1.74 -22.89
N GLU A 133 -24.43 -1.95 -22.55
CA GLU A 133 -25.55 -1.16 -23.10
C GLU A 133 -25.37 0.33 -22.83
N VAL A 134 -25.01 0.71 -21.59
CA VAL A 134 -24.76 2.12 -21.22
C VAL A 134 -23.57 2.70 -22.00
N LEU A 135 -22.51 1.91 -22.23
CA LEU A 135 -21.37 2.36 -23.03
C LEU A 135 -21.73 2.52 -24.52
N GLU A 136 -22.65 1.71 -25.03
CA GLU A 136 -23.19 1.85 -26.39
C GLU A 136 -24.12 3.08 -26.51
N GLU A 137 -24.89 3.39 -25.45
CA GLU A 137 -25.75 4.59 -25.39
C GLU A 137 -24.96 5.89 -25.21
N VAL A 138 -23.81 5.84 -24.52
CA VAL A 138 -22.90 6.97 -24.41
C VAL A 138 -22.25 7.19 -25.75
N SER A 139 -22.87 8.05 -26.56
CA SER A 139 -22.30 8.48 -27.83
C SER A 139 -20.94 9.14 -27.58
N LEU A 140 -19.88 8.40 -27.76
CA LEU A 140 -18.51 8.89 -27.71
C LEU A 140 -18.16 9.80 -28.90
N GLY A 141 -19.16 10.39 -29.50
CA GLY A 141 -19.03 11.19 -30.69
C GLY A 141 -18.82 10.35 -31.96
N PRO A 142 -18.45 10.97 -33.10
CA PRO A 142 -18.29 10.25 -34.36
C PRO A 142 -17.20 9.16 -34.40
N GLY A 143 -16.47 8.97 -33.33
CA GLY A 143 -15.40 7.97 -33.23
C GLY A 143 -15.79 6.62 -32.58
N GLY A 144 -16.92 6.55 -31.86
CA GLY A 144 -17.32 5.32 -31.15
C GLY A 144 -16.29 4.83 -30.12
N ALA A 145 -16.47 3.61 -29.63
CA ALA A 145 -15.49 2.94 -28.79
C ALA A 145 -14.28 2.47 -29.60
N ILE A 146 -13.10 2.86 -29.19
CA ILE A 146 -11.83 2.45 -29.81
C ILE A 146 -11.25 1.29 -29.01
N SER A 147 -10.94 0.18 -29.67
CA SER A 147 -10.19 -0.89 -29.04
C SER A 147 -8.77 -0.42 -28.70
N GLY A 148 -8.29 -0.69 -27.48
CA GLY A 148 -6.92 -0.39 -27.09
C GLY A 148 -5.87 -0.97 -28.05
N ALA A 149 -6.20 -2.10 -28.72
CA ALA A 149 -5.34 -2.71 -29.73
C ALA A 149 -5.17 -1.86 -31.02
N THR A 150 -6.02 -0.86 -31.26
CA THR A 150 -5.95 0.03 -32.42
C THR A 150 -5.32 1.38 -32.12
N LEU A 151 -4.96 1.62 -30.84
CA LEU A 151 -4.28 2.85 -30.45
C LEU A 151 -2.80 2.79 -30.86
N ALA A 152 -2.25 3.97 -31.19
CA ALA A 152 -0.81 4.06 -31.41
C ALA A 152 -0.05 3.69 -30.12
N PRO A 153 1.15 3.07 -30.22
CA PRO A 153 1.98 2.77 -29.05
C PRO A 153 2.16 4.00 -28.17
N GLY A 154 2.04 3.81 -26.86
CA GLY A 154 2.18 4.86 -25.84
C GLY A 154 0.91 5.70 -25.58
N VAL A 155 -0.12 5.61 -26.42
CA VAL A 155 -1.37 6.39 -26.20
C VAL A 155 -2.16 5.85 -25.01
N LEU A 156 -2.21 4.52 -24.85
CA LEU A 156 -2.92 3.89 -23.73
C LEU A 156 -2.23 4.21 -22.40
N GLU A 157 -0.92 4.15 -22.36
CA GLU A 157 -0.09 4.50 -21.21
C GLU A 157 -0.27 5.96 -20.81
N MET A 158 -0.28 6.86 -21.78
CA MET A 158 -0.53 8.29 -21.54
C MET A 158 -1.94 8.55 -20.99
N LEU A 159 -2.96 7.90 -21.53
CA LEU A 159 -4.34 8.03 -21.05
C LEU A 159 -4.49 7.46 -19.63
N TRP A 160 -3.84 6.34 -19.35
CA TRP A 160 -3.79 5.75 -18.00
C TRP A 160 -3.12 6.70 -17.01
N GLU A 161 -1.96 7.24 -17.34
CA GLU A 161 -1.23 8.21 -16.53
C GLU A 161 -2.11 9.43 -16.20
N GLN A 162 -2.74 10.04 -17.20
CA GLN A 162 -3.63 11.21 -17.01
C GLN A 162 -4.81 10.88 -16.10
N MET A 163 -5.46 9.74 -16.33
CA MET A 163 -6.57 9.28 -15.50
C MET A 163 -6.11 9.05 -14.06
N TYR A 164 -4.96 8.41 -13.87
CA TYR A 164 -4.41 8.12 -12.55
C TYR A 164 -4.10 9.41 -11.78
N VAL A 165 -3.41 10.36 -12.40
CA VAL A 165 -3.11 11.67 -11.81
C VAL A 165 -4.40 12.40 -11.42
N TRP A 166 -5.39 12.41 -12.29
CA TRP A 166 -6.69 13.03 -12.01
C TRP A 166 -7.42 12.37 -10.84
N MET A 167 -7.48 11.04 -10.80
CA MET A 167 -8.15 10.30 -9.74
C MET A 167 -7.52 10.51 -8.37
N HIS A 168 -6.21 10.75 -8.31
CA HIS A 168 -5.47 10.87 -7.04
C HIS A 168 -5.24 12.32 -6.60
N ALA A 169 -5.58 13.30 -7.43
CA ALA A 169 -5.23 14.70 -7.21
C ALA A 169 -5.66 15.27 -5.84
N SER A 170 -6.82 14.84 -5.32
CA SER A 170 -7.38 15.42 -4.09
C SER A 170 -6.90 14.73 -2.80
N TRP A 171 -6.52 13.45 -2.84
CA TRP A 171 -6.26 12.69 -1.62
C TRP A 171 -4.85 12.09 -1.53
N SER A 172 -4.22 11.84 -2.65
CA SER A 172 -2.84 11.33 -2.71
C SER A 172 -2.16 11.81 -3.99
N PRO A 173 -1.83 13.11 -4.10
CA PRO A 173 -1.25 13.68 -5.32
C PRO A 173 -0.05 12.88 -5.82
N VAL A 174 0.04 12.71 -7.13
CA VAL A 174 1.20 12.13 -7.79
C VAL A 174 2.35 13.14 -7.70
N ASP A 175 3.56 12.63 -7.50
CA ASP A 175 4.77 13.45 -7.53
C ASP A 175 5.06 13.91 -8.98
N ASP A 176 5.40 15.17 -9.18
CA ASP A 176 5.65 15.77 -10.48
C ASP A 176 7.01 15.35 -11.11
N SER A 177 7.74 14.43 -10.49
CA SER A 177 9.01 13.94 -11.03
C SER A 177 8.81 13.05 -12.25
N GLU A 178 9.74 13.12 -13.18
CA GLU A 178 9.77 12.26 -14.37
C GLU A 178 9.74 10.77 -13.98
N ALA A 179 10.43 10.39 -12.89
CA ALA A 179 10.44 9.02 -12.38
C ALA A 179 9.06 8.54 -11.90
N ALA A 180 8.22 9.43 -11.31
CA ALA A 180 6.86 9.09 -10.92
C ALA A 180 5.98 8.88 -12.15
N HIS A 181 6.07 9.74 -13.13
CA HIS A 181 5.33 9.63 -14.39
C HIS A 181 5.75 8.41 -15.21
N GLU A 182 7.05 8.08 -15.25
CA GLU A 182 7.53 6.87 -15.89
C GLU A 182 7.03 5.59 -15.18
N ALA A 183 7.00 5.59 -13.84
CA ALA A 183 6.48 4.46 -13.06
C ALA A 183 4.97 4.22 -13.27
N LEU A 184 4.21 5.23 -13.69
CA LEU A 184 2.79 5.07 -14.04
C LEU A 184 2.59 4.48 -15.44
N ARG A 185 3.59 4.59 -16.32
CA ARG A 185 3.54 4.09 -17.70
C ARG A 185 4.01 2.64 -17.85
N GLN A 186 4.61 2.05 -16.81
CA GLN A 186 5.03 0.65 -16.74
C GLN A 186 3.93 -0.27 -16.21
#